data_0bb7bae4f1e24f7498c0aead1299df21
#
_entry.id   0bb7bae4f1e24f7498c0aead1299df21
#
_cell.length_a   1.000
_cell.length_b   1.000
_cell.length_c   1.000
_cell.angle_alpha   90.00
_cell.angle_beta   90.00
_cell.angle_gamma   90.00
#
_symmetry.space_group_name_H-M   'P 1'
#
loop_
_entity.id
_entity.type
_entity.pdbx_description
1 polymer ?
#
loop_
_entity_poly.entity_id
_entity_poly.type
_entity_poly.pdbx_seq_one_letter_code
_entity_poly.pdbx_strand_id
1 'polypeptide(L)'
;MEMKGYKHMKAMKKLASLLLALVMALALAVPAFAAGETYSITIANAAENHVYEAYQIFAGDLSTNTDGKKVLSNIVWGSGVSDAGKTALGDAATKAETIKTEADAKAFAQAVAPYLTNAATSGAQTNGKYVISGLVAGYYLVKDEDNSLANKDDFYTAYIMRVVDNVKAAPKGDKPTLNKKIKHNDGETWGVVGDNQIGDTVEFRTISTVPDTSNYTSYTYIIHDTMSDGLTSNVKSAADVTIKVNDKDGNGTTLDSKYCTVEVDAKDANTFTVTIDILQAVKDGVLKAKDELYTYYSGVLNSNAKVGSADNTNEAKLEYSNNPNNSEDKATTPPSKVYDWTFKMKINKVDENNKALTGAKFVLSKKGDLNVADLKCGEDGVPTVTTDLIGLVKIQDGYRIATATDADADITYVIEAGAVTIKGLDDATDYYLYETK
;
A
#
# COMPACT_ATOMS: atom_id res chain seq x y z
N MET A 1 -10.96 44.34 -8.39
CA MET A 1 -11.48 43.25 -9.24
C MET A 1 -11.44 41.99 -8.40
N GLU A 2 -12.41 41.90 -7.51
CA GLU A 2 -12.50 40.90 -6.46
C GLU A 2 -13.71 39.95 -6.68
N MET A 3 -13.55 38.71 -6.20
CA MET A 3 -14.61 37.79 -5.89
C MET A 3 -15.36 37.07 -7.04
N LYS A 4 -14.77 36.06 -7.61
CA LYS A 4 -15.51 34.95 -8.26
C LYS A 4 -15.08 33.52 -7.88
N GLY A 5 -14.13 33.33 -6.95
CA GLY A 5 -13.58 32.01 -6.58
C GLY A 5 -14.29 31.27 -5.42
N TYR A 6 -15.16 31.92 -4.66
CA TYR A 6 -15.62 31.36 -3.37
C TYR A 6 -16.96 30.61 -3.40
N LYS A 7 -17.66 30.59 -4.53
CA LYS A 7 -18.99 29.92 -4.62
C LYS A 7 -18.96 28.46 -5.03
N HIS A 8 -17.87 27.96 -5.66
CA HIS A 8 -17.78 26.55 -6.08
C HIS A 8 -17.36 25.58 -4.96
N MET A 9 -16.64 26.05 -3.95
CA MET A 9 -16.18 25.18 -2.85
C MET A 9 -17.26 24.87 -1.80
N LYS A 10 -18.35 25.65 -1.75
CA LYS A 10 -19.50 25.37 -0.86
C LYS A 10 -20.51 24.37 -1.42
N ALA A 11 -20.50 24.14 -2.73
CA ALA A 11 -21.40 23.17 -3.37
C ALA A 11 -20.90 21.73 -3.24
N MET A 12 -19.58 21.50 -3.23
CA MET A 12 -19.01 20.15 -3.08
C MET A 12 -19.08 19.61 -1.63
N LYS A 13 -19.13 20.47 -0.63
CA LYS A 13 -19.32 20.05 0.77
C LYS A 13 -20.75 19.66 1.13
N LYS A 14 -21.72 19.92 0.25
CA LYS A 14 -23.13 19.55 0.46
C LYS A 14 -23.53 18.23 -0.18
N LEU A 15 -22.70 17.62 -1.04
CA LEU A 15 -23.00 16.31 -1.63
C LEU A 15 -22.51 15.12 -0.77
N ALA A 16 -21.60 15.34 0.16
CA ALA A 16 -21.11 14.31 1.08
C ALA A 16 -21.98 14.11 2.33
N SER A 17 -22.98 14.98 2.57
CA SER A 17 -23.84 14.92 3.76
C SER A 17 -25.29 14.49 3.47
N LEU A 18 -25.55 13.89 2.29
CA LEU A 18 -26.91 13.42 1.94
C LEU A 18 -27.12 11.93 2.21
N LEU A 19 -26.27 11.31 2.98
CA LEU A 19 -26.42 9.93 3.41
C LEU A 19 -26.78 9.92 4.88
N LEU A 20 -28.01 9.58 5.12
CA LEU A 20 -28.60 9.20 6.41
C LEU A 20 -28.90 10.34 7.41
N ALA A 21 -29.83 11.22 7.09
CA ALA A 21 -30.71 11.73 8.12
C ALA A 21 -31.99 10.87 8.11
N LEU A 22 -32.04 9.85 8.95
CA LEU A 22 -33.27 9.18 9.30
C LEU A 22 -34.09 10.14 10.16
N VAL A 23 -34.70 11.16 9.54
CA VAL A 23 -35.68 12.01 10.21
C VAL A 23 -37.00 11.28 10.10
N MET A 24 -37.34 10.51 11.11
CA MET A 24 -38.74 10.11 11.32
C MET A 24 -39.54 11.31 11.74
N ALA A 25 -40.16 11.96 10.78
CA ALA A 25 -41.28 12.88 11.09
C ALA A 25 -42.52 12.00 11.30
N LEU A 26 -43.01 11.91 12.55
CA LEU A 26 -44.35 11.45 12.81
C LEU A 26 -45.32 12.47 12.20
N ALA A 27 -45.75 12.21 10.96
CA ALA A 27 -46.80 12.96 10.31
C ALA A 27 -48.02 12.04 10.23
N LEU A 28 -49.14 12.50 10.80
CA LEU A 28 -50.43 11.93 10.52
C LEU A 28 -50.73 12.13 9.03
N ALA A 29 -50.50 11.09 8.23
CA ALA A 29 -50.70 11.10 6.79
C ALA A 29 -51.93 10.26 6.44
N VAL A 30 -52.79 10.81 5.61
CA VAL A 30 -53.91 10.09 5.01
C VAL A 30 -53.32 9.10 3.96
N PRO A 31 -53.61 7.79 4.01
CA PRO A 31 -53.08 6.85 3.09
C PRO A 31 -53.63 7.07 1.68
N ALA A 32 -52.77 7.43 0.75
CA ALA A 32 -53.05 7.30 -0.68
C ALA A 32 -52.44 5.98 -1.16
N PHE A 33 -53.26 4.95 -1.30
CA PHE A 33 -52.87 3.71 -1.91
C PHE A 33 -52.58 3.91 -3.40
N ALA A 34 -51.36 4.16 -3.77
CA ALA A 34 -50.87 3.95 -5.14
C ALA A 34 -50.27 2.56 -5.21
N ALA A 35 -51.10 1.59 -5.60
CA ALA A 35 -50.60 0.25 -5.91
C ALA A 35 -49.67 0.33 -7.11
N GLY A 36 -48.39 -0.01 -6.93
CA GLY A 36 -47.54 -0.41 -8.03
C GLY A 36 -46.41 0.50 -8.50
N GLU A 37 -46.11 1.62 -7.86
CA GLU A 37 -44.89 2.35 -8.20
C GLU A 37 -43.68 1.54 -7.77
N THR A 38 -42.82 1.23 -8.76
CA THR A 38 -41.51 0.61 -8.51
C THR A 38 -40.39 1.58 -8.82
N TYR A 39 -39.30 1.44 -8.08
CA TYR A 39 -38.15 2.31 -8.14
C TYR A 39 -36.91 1.51 -8.56
N SER A 40 -35.82 2.22 -8.78
CA SER A 40 -34.52 1.63 -9.07
C SER A 40 -33.41 2.23 -8.23
N ILE A 41 -32.39 1.42 -7.97
CA ILE A 41 -31.10 1.86 -7.49
C ILE A 41 -30.12 1.76 -8.64
N THR A 42 -29.49 2.88 -9.00
CA THR A 42 -28.40 2.93 -9.98
C THR A 42 -27.08 3.15 -9.27
N ILE A 43 -26.17 2.19 -9.39
CA ILE A 43 -24.84 2.22 -8.78
C ILE A 43 -23.83 2.58 -9.85
N ALA A 44 -23.15 3.71 -9.69
CA ALA A 44 -22.08 4.16 -10.59
C ALA A 44 -20.79 3.45 -10.20
N ASN A 45 -20.43 2.40 -10.96
CA ASN A 45 -19.17 1.67 -10.82
C ASN A 45 -18.66 1.27 -12.22
N ALA A 46 -17.43 1.71 -12.56
CA ALA A 46 -16.78 1.38 -13.82
C ALA A 46 -16.16 -0.02 -13.83
N ALA A 47 -15.90 -0.61 -12.65
CA ALA A 47 -15.40 -1.97 -12.54
C ALA A 47 -16.46 -2.97 -13.06
N GLU A 48 -16.02 -3.98 -13.80
CA GLU A 48 -16.88 -5.01 -14.36
C GLU A 48 -17.04 -6.20 -13.38
N ASN A 49 -18.02 -7.05 -13.67
CA ASN A 49 -18.28 -8.31 -12.97
C ASN A 49 -18.79 -8.19 -11.52
N HIS A 50 -19.22 -7.01 -11.09
CA HIS A 50 -19.97 -6.90 -9.84
C HIS A 50 -21.41 -7.41 -10.03
N VAL A 51 -21.96 -8.02 -8.99
CA VAL A 51 -23.39 -8.29 -8.84
C VAL A 51 -23.83 -7.64 -7.54
N TYR A 52 -24.68 -6.63 -7.64
CA TYR A 52 -25.22 -5.96 -6.46
C TYR A 52 -26.54 -6.56 -6.07
N GLU A 53 -26.72 -6.77 -4.77
CA GLU A 53 -27.94 -7.25 -4.14
C GLU A 53 -28.57 -6.15 -3.29
N ALA A 54 -29.89 -6.00 -3.37
CA ALA A 54 -30.67 -5.10 -2.53
C ALA A 54 -31.70 -5.89 -1.73
N TYR A 55 -31.60 -5.82 -0.42
CA TYR A 55 -32.49 -6.48 0.53
C TYR A 55 -33.39 -5.46 1.17
N GLN A 56 -34.71 -5.58 1.00
CA GLN A 56 -35.65 -4.69 1.68
C GLN A 56 -35.68 -5.00 3.18
N ILE A 57 -35.03 -4.17 3.97
CA ILE A 57 -34.95 -4.36 5.43
C ILE A 57 -36.21 -3.88 6.14
N PHE A 58 -36.65 -2.66 5.79
CA PHE A 58 -37.90 -2.11 6.29
C PHE A 58 -38.82 -1.75 5.14
N ALA A 59 -40.09 -2.07 5.30
CA ALA A 59 -41.19 -1.59 4.49
C ALA A 59 -42.06 -0.63 5.31
N GLY A 60 -42.96 0.05 4.66
CA GLY A 60 -43.91 0.96 5.33
C GLY A 60 -44.84 1.62 4.34
N ASP A 61 -45.79 2.41 4.86
CA ASP A 61 -46.72 3.18 4.03
C ASP A 61 -46.00 4.42 3.47
N LEU A 62 -46.00 4.55 2.14
CA LEU A 62 -45.44 5.70 1.46
C LEU A 62 -46.45 6.86 1.48
N SER A 63 -46.03 8.02 1.97
CA SER A 63 -46.83 9.23 2.00
C SER A 63 -45.97 10.45 1.63
N THR A 64 -46.64 11.59 1.39
CA THR A 64 -45.97 12.86 1.18
C THR A 64 -46.22 13.77 2.37
N ASN A 65 -45.17 14.28 3.01
CA ASN A 65 -45.30 15.18 4.13
C ASN A 65 -45.70 16.60 3.68
N THR A 66 -45.92 17.50 4.63
CA THR A 66 -46.31 18.90 4.39
C THR A 66 -45.34 19.69 3.55
N ASP A 67 -44.06 19.26 3.52
CA ASP A 67 -42.97 19.87 2.72
C ASP A 67 -42.87 19.26 1.30
N GLY A 68 -43.80 18.40 0.90
CA GLY A 68 -43.81 17.73 -0.39
C GLY A 68 -42.78 16.59 -0.52
N LYS A 69 -42.19 16.13 0.60
CA LYS A 69 -41.18 15.03 0.57
C LYS A 69 -41.88 13.70 0.82
N LYS A 70 -41.51 12.69 0.02
CA LYS A 70 -41.94 11.31 0.24
C LYS A 70 -41.32 10.77 1.54
N VAL A 71 -42.14 10.18 2.41
CA VAL A 71 -41.77 9.59 3.70
C VAL A 71 -42.39 8.20 3.84
N LEU A 72 -41.75 7.34 4.63
CA LEU A 72 -42.30 6.04 5.02
C LEU A 72 -42.78 6.14 6.47
N SER A 73 -43.98 5.64 6.72
CA SER A 73 -44.62 5.52 8.04
C SER A 73 -45.07 4.09 8.28
N ASN A 74 -45.52 3.76 9.48
CA ASN A 74 -45.96 2.41 9.86
C ASN A 74 -44.90 1.35 9.50
N ILE A 75 -43.67 1.56 9.96
CA ILE A 75 -42.52 0.75 9.61
C ILE A 75 -42.71 -0.70 10.09
N VAL A 76 -42.56 -1.64 9.17
CA VAL A 76 -42.57 -3.08 9.41
C VAL A 76 -41.31 -3.72 8.80
N TRP A 77 -41.02 -4.97 9.18
CA TRP A 77 -39.94 -5.70 8.54
C TRP A 77 -40.21 -5.92 7.04
N GLY A 78 -39.23 -5.63 6.21
CA GLY A 78 -39.28 -5.89 4.78
C GLY A 78 -39.12 -7.36 4.42
N SER A 79 -39.32 -7.65 3.15
CA SER A 79 -39.18 -9.02 2.57
C SER A 79 -37.74 -9.52 2.60
N GLY A 80 -36.74 -8.64 2.73
CA GLY A 80 -35.33 -8.96 2.75
C GLY A 80 -34.81 -9.47 4.10
N VAL A 81 -35.68 -9.57 5.14
CA VAL A 81 -35.33 -10.13 6.46
C VAL A 81 -36.11 -11.41 6.69
N SER A 82 -35.40 -12.49 7.01
CA SER A 82 -35.98 -13.80 7.31
C SER A 82 -36.83 -13.77 8.61
N ASP A 83 -37.75 -14.72 8.79
CA ASP A 83 -38.58 -14.78 10.00
C ASP A 83 -37.74 -15.03 11.26
N ALA A 84 -36.65 -15.77 11.16
CA ALA A 84 -35.68 -15.91 12.24
C ALA A 84 -35.04 -14.57 12.60
N GLY A 85 -34.70 -13.74 11.59
CA GLY A 85 -34.18 -12.39 11.78
C GLY A 85 -35.20 -11.45 12.44
N LYS A 86 -36.45 -11.46 11.99
CA LYS A 86 -37.53 -10.66 12.59
C LYS A 86 -37.70 -11.01 14.09
N THR A 87 -37.62 -12.30 14.43
CA THR A 87 -37.68 -12.75 15.83
C THR A 87 -36.47 -12.29 16.63
N ALA A 88 -35.26 -12.44 16.09
CA ALA A 88 -34.00 -12.13 16.78
C ALA A 88 -33.81 -10.61 16.99
N LEU A 89 -34.21 -9.80 16.01
CA LEU A 89 -34.00 -8.35 16.01
C LEU A 89 -35.12 -7.58 16.72
N GLY A 90 -36.29 -8.19 16.94
CA GLY A 90 -37.40 -7.62 17.65
C GLY A 90 -38.32 -6.74 16.77
N ASP A 91 -38.99 -5.74 17.37
CA ASP A 91 -39.94 -4.90 16.66
C ASP A 91 -39.29 -3.96 15.63
N ALA A 92 -39.82 -3.94 14.41
CA ALA A 92 -39.23 -3.21 13.29
C ALA A 92 -39.24 -1.68 13.50
N ALA A 93 -40.33 -1.12 13.99
CA ALA A 93 -40.46 0.32 14.20
C ALA A 93 -39.49 0.80 15.27
N THR A 94 -39.44 0.08 16.41
CA THR A 94 -38.46 0.35 17.48
C THR A 94 -37.03 0.25 16.98
N LYS A 95 -36.74 -0.75 16.17
CA LYS A 95 -35.39 -0.92 15.62
C LYS A 95 -35.02 0.20 14.66
N ALA A 96 -35.91 0.59 13.77
CA ALA A 96 -35.72 1.70 12.85
C ALA A 96 -35.46 3.03 13.57
N GLU A 97 -36.15 3.29 14.70
CA GLU A 97 -35.93 4.47 15.53
C GLU A 97 -34.55 4.57 16.17
N THR A 98 -33.86 3.46 16.34
CA THR A 98 -32.45 3.43 16.86
C THR A 98 -31.44 3.88 15.85
N ILE A 99 -31.76 3.86 14.54
CA ILE A 99 -30.80 4.16 13.45
C ILE A 99 -30.85 5.67 13.15
N LYS A 100 -30.04 6.44 13.85
CA LYS A 100 -30.00 7.92 13.74
C LYS A 100 -28.72 8.44 13.11
N THR A 101 -27.66 7.70 13.18
CA THR A 101 -26.33 8.06 12.68
C THR A 101 -25.81 7.04 11.68
N GLU A 102 -24.74 7.37 10.97
CA GLU A 102 -24.05 6.41 10.09
C GLU A 102 -23.48 5.23 10.87
N ALA A 103 -22.99 5.46 12.10
CA ALA A 103 -22.51 4.40 12.98
C ALA A 103 -23.64 3.43 13.38
N ASP A 104 -24.84 3.96 13.69
CA ASP A 104 -26.01 3.11 14.00
C ASP A 104 -26.42 2.28 12.79
N ALA A 105 -26.43 2.87 11.59
CA ALA A 105 -26.76 2.16 10.36
C ALA A 105 -25.76 1.04 10.06
N LYS A 106 -24.48 1.28 10.29
CA LYS A 106 -23.41 0.28 10.14
C LYS A 106 -23.60 -0.87 11.14
N ALA A 107 -23.76 -0.57 12.42
CA ALA A 107 -23.98 -1.58 13.46
C ALA A 107 -25.23 -2.42 13.17
N PHE A 108 -26.28 -1.78 12.68
CA PHE A 108 -27.49 -2.46 12.29
C PHE A 108 -27.31 -3.33 11.04
N ALA A 109 -26.60 -2.86 10.02
CA ALA A 109 -26.27 -3.65 8.82
C ALA A 109 -25.56 -4.96 9.19
N GLN A 110 -24.61 -4.89 10.12
CA GLN A 110 -23.91 -6.07 10.63
C GLN A 110 -24.85 -7.02 11.41
N ALA A 111 -25.73 -6.48 12.23
CA ALA A 111 -26.67 -7.27 13.00
C ALA A 111 -27.72 -8.00 12.14
N VAL A 112 -28.13 -7.39 11.01
CA VAL A 112 -29.12 -7.98 10.10
C VAL A 112 -28.51 -8.91 9.05
N ALA A 113 -27.22 -8.77 8.76
CA ALA A 113 -26.53 -9.52 7.70
C ALA A 113 -26.75 -11.06 7.75
N PRO A 114 -26.72 -11.75 8.92
CA PRO A 114 -26.96 -13.20 9.00
C PRO A 114 -28.40 -13.62 8.66
N TYR A 115 -29.32 -12.67 8.56
CA TYR A 115 -30.76 -12.89 8.39
C TYR A 115 -31.30 -12.43 7.06
N LEU A 116 -30.42 -12.03 6.13
CA LEU A 116 -30.80 -11.55 4.81
C LEU A 116 -31.39 -12.66 3.94
N THR A 117 -32.44 -12.32 3.19
CA THR A 117 -33.14 -13.23 2.25
C THR A 117 -33.83 -12.42 1.15
N ASN A 118 -34.22 -13.06 0.03
CA ASN A 118 -35.00 -12.45 -1.04
C ASN A 118 -34.36 -11.17 -1.63
N ALA A 119 -33.11 -11.25 -2.06
CA ALA A 119 -32.45 -10.14 -2.72
C ALA A 119 -33.10 -9.80 -4.07
N ALA A 120 -33.16 -8.51 -4.38
CA ALA A 120 -33.26 -8.04 -5.75
C ALA A 120 -31.83 -7.80 -6.27
N THR A 121 -31.50 -8.35 -7.44
CA THR A 121 -30.16 -8.32 -7.99
C THR A 121 -30.01 -7.31 -9.13
N SER A 122 -28.80 -6.79 -9.32
CA SER A 122 -28.48 -5.94 -10.47
C SER A 122 -28.36 -6.75 -11.75
N GLY A 123 -28.66 -6.11 -12.87
CA GLY A 123 -28.20 -6.58 -14.19
C GLY A 123 -26.68 -6.41 -14.37
N ALA A 124 -26.17 -6.86 -15.51
CA ALA A 124 -24.80 -6.62 -15.91
C ALA A 124 -24.49 -5.12 -16.02
N GLN A 125 -23.22 -4.76 -15.88
CA GLN A 125 -22.76 -3.38 -16.03
C GLN A 125 -23.08 -2.84 -17.44
N THR A 126 -23.63 -1.64 -17.48
CA THR A 126 -23.88 -0.91 -18.75
C THR A 126 -23.42 0.54 -18.58
N ASN A 127 -22.48 0.98 -19.41
CA ASN A 127 -21.95 2.34 -19.39
C ASN A 127 -21.46 2.80 -18.01
N GLY A 128 -20.71 1.95 -17.31
CA GLY A 128 -20.17 2.25 -15.97
C GLY A 128 -21.23 2.27 -14.86
N LYS A 129 -22.35 1.55 -15.04
CA LYS A 129 -23.44 1.54 -14.07
C LYS A 129 -24.06 0.15 -13.95
N TYR A 130 -24.53 -0.14 -12.73
CA TYR A 130 -25.37 -1.29 -12.41
C TYR A 130 -26.75 -0.78 -11.98
N VAL A 131 -27.80 -1.46 -12.37
CA VAL A 131 -29.17 -1.06 -12.04
C VAL A 131 -29.91 -2.21 -11.36
N ILE A 132 -30.43 -1.97 -10.19
CA ILE A 132 -31.38 -2.84 -9.49
C ILE A 132 -32.77 -2.18 -9.68
N SER A 133 -33.69 -2.87 -10.33
CA SER A 133 -35.01 -2.33 -10.66
C SER A 133 -36.14 -3.14 -10.04
N GLY A 134 -37.36 -2.61 -10.13
CA GLY A 134 -38.56 -3.29 -9.60
C GLY A 134 -38.68 -3.21 -8.08
N LEU A 135 -38.00 -2.26 -7.42
CA LEU A 135 -38.02 -2.09 -5.98
C LEU A 135 -39.26 -1.34 -5.54
N VAL A 136 -39.95 -1.84 -4.53
CA VAL A 136 -41.02 -1.09 -3.85
C VAL A 136 -40.45 -0.11 -2.85
N ALA A 137 -41.21 0.86 -2.40
CA ALA A 137 -40.72 1.81 -1.38
C ALA A 137 -40.27 1.10 -0.10
N GLY A 138 -39.12 1.52 0.44
CA GLY A 138 -38.53 0.87 1.62
C GLY A 138 -37.14 1.38 1.97
N TYR A 139 -36.58 0.78 3.00
CA TYR A 139 -35.14 0.86 3.31
C TYR A 139 -34.46 -0.43 2.88
N TYR A 140 -33.42 -0.28 2.12
CA TYR A 140 -32.68 -1.40 1.52
C TYR A 140 -31.25 -1.42 2.03
N LEU A 141 -30.79 -2.60 2.46
CA LEU A 141 -29.37 -2.87 2.55
C LEU A 141 -28.91 -3.32 1.16
N VAL A 142 -27.93 -2.62 0.64
CA VAL A 142 -27.31 -2.92 -0.65
C VAL A 142 -25.89 -3.40 -0.40
N LYS A 143 -25.54 -4.54 -0.96
CA LYS A 143 -24.18 -5.10 -0.91
C LYS A 143 -23.83 -5.76 -2.23
N ASP A 144 -22.53 -6.02 -2.45
CA ASP A 144 -22.12 -6.97 -3.47
C ASP A 144 -22.52 -8.40 -3.07
N GLU A 145 -22.91 -9.21 -4.03
CA GLU A 145 -23.13 -10.64 -3.85
C GLU A 145 -21.82 -11.31 -3.42
N ASP A 146 -21.89 -12.21 -2.45
CA ASP A 146 -20.72 -12.93 -1.95
C ASP A 146 -20.08 -13.76 -3.06
N ASN A 147 -18.76 -13.64 -3.22
CA ASN A 147 -17.95 -14.25 -4.28
C ASN A 147 -18.26 -13.77 -5.71
N SER A 148 -18.99 -12.65 -5.89
CA SER A 148 -19.30 -12.10 -7.22
C SER A 148 -18.11 -11.36 -7.85
N LEU A 149 -17.09 -10.95 -7.08
CA LEU A 149 -15.92 -10.26 -7.59
C LEU A 149 -15.04 -11.22 -8.39
N ALA A 150 -15.09 -11.15 -9.72
CA ALA A 150 -14.22 -11.93 -10.61
C ALA A 150 -12.75 -11.50 -10.48
N ASN A 151 -12.50 -10.28 -10.10
CA ASN A 151 -11.17 -9.74 -9.86
C ASN A 151 -10.95 -9.60 -8.35
N LYS A 152 -10.09 -10.46 -7.77
CA LYS A 152 -9.77 -10.45 -6.34
C LYS A 152 -9.16 -9.14 -5.85
N ASP A 153 -8.74 -8.27 -6.77
CA ASP A 153 -8.17 -6.96 -6.46
C ASP A 153 -9.24 -5.86 -6.28
N ASP A 154 -10.53 -6.20 -6.43
CA ASP A 154 -11.63 -5.27 -6.20
C ASP A 154 -12.14 -5.37 -4.77
N PHE A 155 -13.10 -4.51 -4.38
CA PHE A 155 -13.62 -4.47 -3.02
C PHE A 155 -15.14 -4.60 -3.01
N TYR A 156 -15.66 -5.24 -1.95
CA TYR A 156 -17.08 -5.35 -1.68
C TYR A 156 -17.62 -4.09 -1.04
N THR A 157 -18.86 -3.75 -1.37
CA THR A 157 -19.56 -2.61 -0.77
C THR A 157 -20.77 -3.08 0.04
N ALA A 158 -21.09 -2.36 1.11
CA ALA A 158 -22.33 -2.54 1.86
C ALA A 158 -22.81 -1.22 2.43
N TYR A 159 -24.10 -0.89 2.23
CA TYR A 159 -24.72 0.30 2.79
C TYR A 159 -26.25 0.19 2.87
N ILE A 160 -26.88 0.96 3.76
CA ILE A 160 -28.33 1.06 3.85
C ILE A 160 -28.78 2.36 3.20
N MET A 161 -29.84 2.29 2.39
CA MET A 161 -30.43 3.45 1.76
C MET A 161 -31.96 3.42 1.77
N ARG A 162 -32.54 4.61 1.80
CA ARG A 162 -33.98 4.80 1.62
C ARG A 162 -34.32 4.88 0.14
N VAL A 163 -35.24 4.03 -0.31
CA VAL A 163 -35.76 3.99 -1.67
C VAL A 163 -37.23 4.39 -1.65
N VAL A 164 -37.51 5.64 -1.90
CA VAL A 164 -38.88 6.23 -2.04
C VAL A 164 -39.01 6.95 -3.38
N ASP A 165 -37.96 6.87 -4.19
CA ASP A 165 -37.84 7.38 -5.55
C ASP A 165 -36.65 6.65 -6.21
N ASN A 166 -36.38 6.90 -7.49
CA ASN A 166 -35.16 6.38 -8.12
C ASN A 166 -33.92 6.97 -7.46
N VAL A 167 -33.00 6.11 -7.02
CA VAL A 167 -31.81 6.48 -6.27
C VAL A 167 -30.55 6.26 -7.07
N LYS A 168 -29.58 7.17 -6.93
CA LYS A 168 -28.24 7.02 -7.46
C LYS A 168 -27.26 6.85 -6.31
N ALA A 169 -26.38 5.86 -6.43
CA ALA A 169 -25.35 5.56 -5.48
C ALA A 169 -23.99 5.37 -6.17
N ALA A 170 -22.94 5.36 -5.38
CA ALA A 170 -21.63 4.89 -5.78
C ALA A 170 -21.13 3.89 -4.73
N PRO A 171 -20.26 2.95 -5.07
CA PRO A 171 -19.65 2.05 -4.11
C PRO A 171 -19.01 2.84 -2.96
N LYS A 172 -19.22 2.38 -1.75
CA LYS A 172 -18.52 2.87 -0.56
C LYS A 172 -17.43 1.87 -0.20
N GLY A 173 -16.29 2.07 -0.73
CA GLY A 173 -15.08 1.33 -0.48
C GLY A 173 -13.94 2.01 -1.20
N ASP A 174 -12.75 1.71 -0.79
CA ASP A 174 -11.53 2.22 -1.41
C ASP A 174 -10.48 1.15 -1.25
N LYS A 175 -9.73 0.88 -2.32
CA LYS A 175 -8.60 -0.05 -2.24
C LYS A 175 -7.31 0.73 -2.03
N PRO A 176 -6.46 0.26 -1.11
CA PRO A 176 -5.17 0.89 -0.95
C PRO A 176 -4.29 0.66 -2.16
N THR A 177 -3.32 1.54 -2.34
CA THR A 177 -2.24 1.40 -3.31
C THR A 177 -0.92 1.15 -2.60
N LEU A 178 0.06 0.59 -3.31
CA LEU A 178 1.43 0.51 -2.82
C LEU A 178 2.40 0.78 -3.97
N ASN A 179 3.37 1.67 -3.72
CA ASN A 179 4.50 1.97 -4.59
C ASN A 179 5.79 1.85 -3.80
N LYS A 180 6.77 1.15 -4.33
CA LYS A 180 8.09 1.01 -3.73
C LYS A 180 9.09 1.94 -4.39
N LYS A 181 10.02 2.45 -3.59
CA LYS A 181 11.11 3.33 -4.03
C LYS A 181 12.42 2.93 -3.39
N ILE A 182 13.49 3.16 -4.12
CA ILE A 182 14.88 3.08 -3.67
C ILE A 182 15.45 4.50 -3.65
N LYS A 183 16.28 4.81 -2.68
CA LYS A 183 16.96 6.09 -2.57
C LYS A 183 18.19 6.09 -3.46
N HIS A 184 18.39 7.17 -4.22
CA HIS A 184 19.58 7.37 -5.03
C HIS A 184 20.78 7.77 -4.17
N ASN A 185 21.99 7.58 -4.71
CA ASN A 185 23.26 7.94 -4.06
C ASN A 185 23.42 9.42 -3.78
N ASP A 186 22.65 10.31 -4.46
CA ASP A 186 22.60 11.74 -4.13
C ASP A 186 22.09 12.00 -2.70
N GLY A 187 21.53 10.97 -2.05
CA GLY A 187 20.99 11.04 -0.70
C GLY A 187 19.68 11.81 -0.57
N GLU A 188 19.13 12.34 -1.68
CA GLU A 188 17.96 13.21 -1.70
C GLU A 188 16.79 12.61 -2.48
N THR A 189 17.06 12.02 -3.65
CA THR A 189 16.00 11.58 -4.56
C THR A 189 15.61 10.11 -4.41
N TRP A 190 14.38 9.79 -4.80
CA TRP A 190 13.79 8.45 -4.70
C TRP A 190 13.27 7.99 -6.06
N GLY A 191 13.77 6.84 -6.53
CA GLY A 191 13.46 6.26 -7.83
C GLY A 191 12.95 4.84 -7.77
N VAL A 192 12.98 4.18 -8.91
CA VAL A 192 12.74 2.73 -9.07
C VAL A 192 14.03 1.98 -9.39
N VAL A 193 15.08 2.71 -9.71
CA VAL A 193 16.42 2.20 -9.98
C VAL A 193 17.39 2.98 -9.10
N GLY A 194 18.28 2.30 -8.43
CA GLY A 194 19.42 2.85 -7.70
C GLY A 194 20.71 2.18 -8.17
N ASP A 195 21.82 2.67 -7.69
CA ASP A 195 23.15 2.15 -7.90
C ASP A 195 23.97 2.34 -6.64
N ASN A 196 24.67 1.29 -6.24
CA ASN A 196 25.42 1.26 -4.99
C ASN A 196 26.69 0.40 -5.12
N GLN A 197 27.66 0.71 -4.29
CA GLN A 197 28.84 -0.15 -4.09
C GLN A 197 28.46 -1.37 -3.25
N ILE A 198 29.07 -2.52 -3.51
CA ILE A 198 28.97 -3.67 -2.59
C ILE A 198 29.46 -3.24 -1.19
N GLY A 199 28.65 -3.53 -0.15
CA GLY A 199 28.87 -3.15 1.23
C GLY A 199 28.11 -1.90 1.66
N ASP A 200 27.56 -1.13 0.73
CA ASP A 200 26.78 0.06 1.05
C ASP A 200 25.39 -0.29 1.62
N THR A 201 24.92 0.59 2.49
CA THR A 201 23.54 0.54 2.99
C THR A 201 22.63 1.19 1.96
N VAL A 202 21.65 0.43 1.52
CA VAL A 202 20.63 0.84 0.55
C VAL A 202 19.34 1.17 1.29
N GLU A 203 18.82 2.38 1.12
CA GLU A 203 17.57 2.81 1.74
C GLU A 203 16.38 2.57 0.82
N PHE A 204 15.32 2.01 1.38
CA PHE A 204 14.06 1.73 0.70
C PHE A 204 12.89 2.41 1.40
N ARG A 205 11.85 2.70 0.64
CA ARG A 205 10.54 3.04 1.20
C ARG A 205 9.41 2.46 0.37
N THR A 206 8.31 2.14 1.02
CA THR A 206 7.01 1.97 0.37
C THR A 206 6.14 3.18 0.64
N ILE A 207 5.29 3.52 -0.32
CA ILE A 207 4.27 4.56 -0.20
C ILE A 207 2.94 3.85 -0.44
N SER A 208 2.10 3.81 0.59
CA SER A 208 0.80 3.15 0.54
C SER A 208 -0.30 4.09 1.01
N THR A 209 -1.54 3.89 0.56
CA THR A 209 -2.66 4.75 0.91
C THR A 209 -3.55 4.10 1.97
N VAL A 210 -4.05 4.90 2.92
CA VAL A 210 -5.04 4.47 3.90
C VAL A 210 -6.41 4.43 3.23
N PRO A 211 -7.08 3.26 3.14
CA PRO A 211 -8.41 3.15 2.57
C PRO A 211 -9.50 3.68 3.49
N ASP A 212 -10.71 3.85 2.98
CA ASP A 212 -11.89 4.08 3.81
C ASP A 212 -12.28 2.79 4.55
N THR A 213 -11.98 2.74 5.85
CA THR A 213 -12.27 1.61 6.73
C THR A 213 -13.61 1.73 7.46
N SER A 214 -14.45 2.71 7.11
CA SER A 214 -15.70 3.02 7.85
C SER A 214 -16.69 1.86 7.91
N ASN A 215 -16.65 0.92 6.98
CA ASN A 215 -17.55 -0.24 6.92
C ASN A 215 -16.93 -1.52 7.54
N TYR A 216 -15.70 -1.46 8.07
CA TYR A 216 -14.99 -2.62 8.59
C TYR A 216 -15.00 -2.67 10.12
N THR A 217 -15.14 -3.87 10.69
CA THR A 217 -14.95 -4.15 12.13
C THR A 217 -13.56 -4.64 12.45
N SER A 218 -12.91 -5.28 11.49
CA SER A 218 -11.49 -5.66 11.48
C SER A 218 -10.91 -5.33 10.12
N TYR A 219 -9.62 -5.02 10.04
CA TYR A 219 -8.99 -4.71 8.75
C TYR A 219 -7.57 -5.25 8.72
N THR A 220 -7.27 -6.06 7.74
CA THR A 220 -5.91 -6.51 7.44
C THR A 220 -5.20 -5.43 6.62
N TYR A 221 -3.97 -5.07 7.02
CA TYR A 221 -3.12 -4.16 6.27
C TYR A 221 -1.66 -4.57 6.50
N ILE A 222 -1.14 -5.40 5.59
CA ILE A 222 0.16 -6.04 5.75
C ILE A 222 1.01 -5.78 4.50
N ILE A 223 2.12 -5.10 4.67
CA ILE A 223 3.14 -4.96 3.64
C ILE A 223 4.02 -6.20 3.70
N HIS A 224 4.09 -6.94 2.61
CA HIS A 224 5.02 -8.04 2.41
C HIS A 224 6.20 -7.52 1.61
N ASP A 225 7.41 -7.78 2.06
CA ASP A 225 8.64 -7.32 1.44
C ASP A 225 9.64 -8.47 1.27
N THR A 226 10.31 -8.52 0.13
CA THR A 226 11.32 -9.54 -0.16
C THR A 226 12.48 -8.93 -0.94
N MET A 227 13.70 -9.07 -0.42
CA MET A 227 14.93 -8.69 -1.06
C MET A 227 15.58 -9.92 -1.74
N SER A 228 16.18 -9.73 -2.92
CA SER A 228 16.94 -10.78 -3.60
C SER A 228 18.26 -11.11 -2.89
N ASP A 229 18.87 -12.23 -3.25
CA ASP A 229 20.13 -12.73 -2.66
C ASP A 229 21.30 -11.71 -2.66
N GLY A 230 21.30 -10.76 -3.59
CA GLY A 230 22.28 -9.67 -3.66
C GLY A 230 22.13 -8.60 -2.61
N LEU A 231 21.04 -8.61 -1.87
CA LEU A 231 20.73 -7.71 -0.76
C LEU A 231 20.62 -8.48 0.56
N THR A 232 20.94 -7.85 1.65
CA THR A 232 20.74 -8.37 3.00
C THR A 232 19.86 -7.39 3.77
N SER A 233 18.69 -7.83 4.23
CA SER A 233 17.76 -6.99 4.99
C SER A 233 18.33 -6.60 6.36
N ASN A 234 18.27 -5.32 6.69
CA ASN A 234 18.57 -4.80 8.03
C ASN A 234 17.36 -4.90 8.97
N VAL A 235 16.18 -5.24 8.46
CA VAL A 235 14.96 -5.35 9.27
C VAL A 235 15.01 -6.62 10.10
N LYS A 236 15.01 -6.46 11.41
CA LYS A 236 14.99 -7.55 12.42
C LYS A 236 13.80 -7.41 13.37
N SER A 237 13.26 -6.20 13.49
CA SER A 237 12.17 -5.85 14.41
C SER A 237 11.47 -4.57 13.96
N ALA A 238 10.41 -4.18 14.66
CA ALA A 238 9.71 -2.91 14.42
C ALA A 238 10.60 -1.67 14.64
N ALA A 239 11.70 -1.78 15.40
CA ALA A 239 12.64 -0.68 15.62
C ALA A 239 13.44 -0.32 14.34
N ASP A 240 13.52 -1.23 13.37
CA ASP A 240 14.26 -1.05 12.13
C ASP A 240 13.38 -0.49 11.00
N VAL A 241 12.11 -0.19 11.33
CA VAL A 241 11.12 0.34 10.39
C VAL A 241 10.56 1.65 10.93
N THR A 242 10.57 2.68 10.11
CA THR A 242 9.95 3.97 10.45
C THR A 242 8.78 4.25 9.51
N ILE A 243 7.59 4.50 10.06
CA ILE A 243 6.41 4.85 9.28
C ILE A 243 6.10 6.32 9.51
N LYS A 244 5.96 7.09 8.43
CA LYS A 244 5.54 8.49 8.47
C LYS A 244 4.27 8.70 7.68
N VAL A 245 3.43 9.58 8.17
CA VAL A 245 2.16 9.95 7.55
C VAL A 245 2.34 11.19 6.70
N ASN A 246 1.96 11.12 5.42
CA ASN A 246 1.99 12.24 4.46
C ASN A 246 3.39 12.87 4.32
N ASP A 247 4.44 12.05 4.21
CA ASP A 247 5.86 12.46 4.20
C ASP A 247 6.41 12.75 2.81
N LYS A 248 5.60 13.28 1.90
CA LYS A 248 6.03 13.58 0.52
C LYS A 248 7.24 14.50 0.47
N ASP A 249 7.26 15.51 1.33
CA ASP A 249 8.28 16.56 1.37
C ASP A 249 9.23 16.43 2.58
N GLY A 250 9.29 15.25 3.22
CA GLY A 250 10.15 14.99 4.39
C GLY A 250 9.61 15.53 5.72
N ASN A 251 8.42 16.13 5.74
CA ASN A 251 7.79 16.77 6.90
C ASN A 251 6.64 15.94 7.52
N GLY A 252 6.54 14.66 7.16
CA GLY A 252 5.50 13.76 7.66
C GLY A 252 5.63 13.49 9.16
N THR A 253 4.50 13.23 9.79
CA THR A 253 4.45 12.86 11.21
C THR A 253 4.74 11.38 11.38
N THR A 254 5.64 11.01 12.29
CA THR A 254 5.93 9.60 12.58
C THR A 254 4.71 8.94 13.24
N LEU A 255 4.29 7.80 12.68
CA LEU A 255 3.27 6.95 13.27
C LEU A 255 3.83 6.25 14.51
N ASP A 256 3.07 6.26 15.60
CA ASP A 256 3.47 5.59 16.84
C ASP A 256 3.64 4.08 16.61
N SER A 257 4.73 3.50 17.11
CA SER A 257 5.06 2.09 16.96
C SER A 257 4.01 1.12 17.54
N LYS A 258 3.15 1.58 18.43
CA LYS A 258 2.02 0.76 18.95
C LYS A 258 1.04 0.29 17.85
N TYR A 259 1.01 0.97 16.70
CA TYR A 259 0.18 0.57 15.54
C TYR A 259 0.92 -0.31 14.55
N CYS A 260 2.18 -0.69 14.82
CA CYS A 260 3.01 -1.42 13.87
C CYS A 260 3.62 -2.66 14.50
N THR A 261 3.53 -3.78 13.81
CA THR A 261 4.28 -5.00 14.13
C THR A 261 5.09 -5.43 12.91
N VAL A 262 6.27 -5.99 13.15
CA VAL A 262 7.17 -6.48 12.11
C VAL A 262 7.52 -7.94 12.41
N GLU A 263 7.37 -8.80 11.41
CA GLU A 263 7.75 -10.19 11.48
C GLU A 263 8.72 -10.53 10.34
N VAL A 264 9.84 -11.16 10.68
CA VAL A 264 10.84 -11.65 9.72
C VAL A 264 10.60 -13.12 9.47
N ASP A 265 10.65 -13.56 8.22
CA ASP A 265 10.47 -14.97 7.89
C ASP A 265 11.62 -15.79 8.51
N ALA A 266 11.27 -16.83 9.26
CA ALA A 266 12.25 -17.68 9.93
C ALA A 266 13.14 -18.48 8.98
N LYS A 267 12.73 -18.65 7.72
CA LYS A 267 13.46 -19.39 6.69
C LYS A 267 14.24 -18.49 5.74
N ASP A 268 13.82 -17.23 5.63
CA ASP A 268 14.43 -16.25 4.74
C ASP A 268 14.49 -14.89 5.42
N ALA A 269 15.63 -14.55 6.00
CA ALA A 269 15.86 -13.28 6.69
C ALA A 269 15.77 -12.04 5.78
N ASN A 270 15.68 -12.23 4.45
CA ASN A 270 15.45 -11.17 3.47
C ASN A 270 13.97 -10.92 3.19
N THR A 271 13.09 -11.74 3.77
CA THR A 271 11.63 -11.61 3.67
C THR A 271 11.06 -11.21 5.02
N PHE A 272 10.23 -10.17 5.05
CA PHE A 272 9.56 -9.70 6.26
C PHE A 272 8.19 -9.10 5.94
N THR A 273 7.37 -8.96 6.97
CA THR A 273 6.08 -8.28 6.91
C THR A 273 6.02 -7.11 7.87
N VAL A 274 5.28 -6.08 7.46
CA VAL A 274 4.95 -4.92 8.30
C VAL A 274 3.43 -4.84 8.38
N THR A 275 2.88 -5.20 9.53
CA THR A 275 1.45 -5.11 9.82
C THR A 275 1.14 -3.78 10.47
N ILE A 276 0.17 -3.03 9.94
CA ILE A 276 -0.25 -1.74 10.46
C ILE A 276 -1.72 -1.82 10.89
N ASP A 277 -1.99 -1.52 12.15
CA ASP A 277 -3.37 -1.43 12.68
C ASP A 277 -3.99 -0.07 12.30
N ILE A 278 -4.32 0.05 10.99
CA ILE A 278 -4.93 1.28 10.44
C ILE A 278 -6.32 1.52 11.03
N LEU A 279 -7.05 0.46 11.39
CA LEU A 279 -8.40 0.59 11.93
C LEU A 279 -8.37 1.27 13.31
N GLN A 280 -7.44 0.86 14.18
CA GLN A 280 -7.26 1.49 15.50
C GLN A 280 -6.68 2.91 15.34
N ALA A 281 -5.71 3.10 14.45
CA ALA A 281 -5.13 4.43 14.22
C ALA A 281 -6.16 5.44 13.65
N VAL A 282 -7.10 4.98 12.81
CA VAL A 282 -8.22 5.80 12.33
C VAL A 282 -9.22 6.11 13.48
N LYS A 283 -9.54 5.13 14.33
CA LYS A 283 -10.40 5.34 15.51
C LYS A 283 -9.80 6.34 16.49
N ASP A 284 -8.49 6.31 16.67
CA ASP A 284 -7.76 7.23 17.55
C ASP A 284 -7.56 8.63 16.91
N GLY A 285 -7.99 8.82 15.67
CA GLY A 285 -7.89 10.09 14.94
C GLY A 285 -6.47 10.40 14.45
N VAL A 286 -5.56 9.41 14.48
CA VAL A 286 -4.17 9.55 14.02
C VAL A 286 -4.07 9.43 12.50
N LEU A 287 -4.88 8.56 11.91
CA LEU A 287 -5.01 8.37 10.47
C LEU A 287 -6.41 8.71 9.97
N LYS A 288 -6.52 9.00 8.70
CA LYS A 288 -7.79 9.15 7.98
C LYS A 288 -7.68 8.56 6.58
N ALA A 289 -8.80 8.25 5.98
CA ALA A 289 -8.86 7.79 4.59
C ALA A 289 -8.12 8.74 3.65
N LYS A 290 -7.35 8.17 2.72
CA LYS A 290 -6.48 8.85 1.75
C LYS A 290 -5.18 9.45 2.29
N ASP A 291 -4.86 9.29 3.57
CA ASP A 291 -3.50 9.55 4.03
C ASP A 291 -2.52 8.62 3.32
N GLU A 292 -1.31 9.10 3.07
CA GLU A 292 -0.21 8.30 2.54
C GLU A 292 0.71 7.84 3.68
N LEU A 293 1.01 6.55 3.72
CA LEU A 293 1.97 5.97 4.66
C LEU A 293 3.29 5.70 3.95
N TYR A 294 4.34 6.33 4.44
CA TYR A 294 5.71 6.18 3.99
C TYR A 294 6.44 5.27 4.95
N THR A 295 6.71 4.03 4.54
CA THR A 295 7.39 3.02 5.37
C THR A 295 8.85 2.92 4.95
N TYR A 296 9.77 3.36 5.80
CA TYR A 296 11.21 3.43 5.58
C TYR A 296 11.94 2.28 6.25
N TYR A 297 12.90 1.70 5.58
CA TYR A 297 13.79 0.65 6.06
C TYR A 297 15.01 0.53 5.13
N SER A 298 15.97 -0.34 5.47
CA SER A 298 17.19 -0.49 4.67
C SER A 298 17.62 -1.95 4.52
N GLY A 299 18.55 -2.15 3.61
CA GLY A 299 19.34 -3.36 3.45
C GLY A 299 20.77 -3.02 3.11
N VAL A 300 21.60 -4.01 2.92
CA VAL A 300 23.00 -3.88 2.47
C VAL A 300 23.17 -4.59 1.15
N LEU A 301 23.77 -3.94 0.16
CA LEU A 301 24.19 -4.61 -1.07
C LEU A 301 25.38 -5.52 -0.75
N ASN A 302 25.16 -6.83 -0.77
CA ASN A 302 26.11 -7.81 -0.25
C ASN A 302 27.03 -8.40 -1.34
N SER A 303 27.93 -9.29 -0.93
CA SER A 303 28.91 -9.94 -1.82
C SER A 303 28.31 -10.84 -2.91
N ASN A 304 27.02 -11.22 -2.82
CA ASN A 304 26.31 -12.00 -3.84
C ASN A 304 25.67 -11.12 -4.92
N ALA A 305 25.79 -9.79 -4.82
CA ALA A 305 25.22 -8.86 -5.76
C ALA A 305 25.61 -9.16 -7.21
N LYS A 306 24.63 -9.12 -8.10
CA LYS A 306 24.83 -9.35 -9.54
C LYS A 306 25.31 -8.06 -10.18
N VAL A 307 26.54 -8.09 -10.67
CA VAL A 307 27.22 -6.92 -11.24
C VAL A 307 26.79 -6.68 -12.68
N GLY A 308 26.37 -5.46 -12.99
CA GLY A 308 25.90 -5.05 -14.32
C GLY A 308 24.58 -5.73 -14.71
N SER A 309 23.74 -6.04 -13.73
CA SER A 309 22.45 -6.70 -13.90
C SER A 309 21.38 -6.03 -13.04
N ALA A 310 20.14 -6.08 -13.50
CA ALA A 310 18.95 -5.63 -12.76
C ALA A 310 18.43 -6.67 -11.73
N ASP A 311 19.25 -7.68 -11.37
CA ASP A 311 18.80 -8.80 -10.54
C ASP A 311 18.91 -8.54 -9.03
N ASN A 312 19.55 -7.44 -8.61
CA ASN A 312 19.53 -7.02 -7.21
C ASN A 312 18.24 -6.24 -6.98
N THR A 313 17.24 -6.92 -6.47
CA THR A 313 15.87 -6.37 -6.43
C THR A 313 15.31 -6.38 -5.01
N ASN A 314 14.44 -5.42 -4.75
CA ASN A 314 13.57 -5.45 -3.59
C ASN A 314 12.12 -5.26 -4.06
N GLU A 315 11.22 -6.20 -3.70
CA GLU A 315 9.83 -6.23 -4.12
C GLU A 315 8.91 -6.15 -2.91
N ALA A 316 7.84 -5.37 -3.01
CA ALA A 316 6.80 -5.30 -1.99
C ALA A 316 5.40 -5.37 -2.60
N LYS A 317 4.46 -5.92 -1.83
CA LYS A 317 3.01 -5.89 -2.09
C LYS A 317 2.27 -5.63 -0.79
N LEU A 318 1.07 -5.10 -0.88
CA LEU A 318 0.18 -4.86 0.25
C LEU A 318 -0.97 -5.86 0.22
N GLU A 319 -1.13 -6.63 1.29
CA GLU A 319 -2.31 -7.44 1.56
C GLU A 319 -3.30 -6.62 2.38
N TYR A 320 -4.57 -6.63 1.98
CA TYR A 320 -5.60 -5.83 2.63
C TYR A 320 -6.96 -6.51 2.63
N SER A 321 -7.79 -6.19 3.62
CA SER A 321 -9.20 -6.62 3.64
C SER A 321 -9.98 -5.93 2.53
N ASN A 322 -10.71 -6.71 1.74
CA ASN A 322 -11.51 -6.21 0.62
C ASN A 322 -13.02 -6.46 0.77
N ASN A 323 -13.44 -7.15 1.83
CA ASN A 323 -14.84 -7.46 2.10
C ASN A 323 -15.24 -7.02 3.53
N PRO A 324 -16.08 -6.00 3.70
CA PRO A 324 -16.52 -5.57 5.03
C PRO A 324 -17.46 -6.57 5.72
N ASN A 325 -18.02 -7.55 4.99
CA ASN A 325 -18.94 -8.55 5.51
C ASN A 325 -18.23 -9.88 5.87
N ASN A 326 -16.99 -10.06 5.40
CA ASN A 326 -16.19 -11.25 5.69
C ASN A 326 -14.72 -10.86 5.93
N SER A 327 -14.27 -10.96 7.17
CA SER A 327 -12.91 -10.60 7.59
C SER A 327 -11.81 -11.51 7.01
N GLU A 328 -12.18 -12.70 6.51
CA GLU A 328 -11.25 -13.65 5.92
C GLU A 328 -10.93 -13.32 4.46
N ASP A 329 -11.78 -12.54 3.79
CA ASP A 329 -11.57 -12.14 2.42
C ASP A 329 -10.51 -11.03 2.34
N LYS A 330 -9.46 -11.32 1.58
CA LYS A 330 -8.32 -10.43 1.42
C LYS A 330 -7.92 -10.34 -0.05
N ALA A 331 -7.39 -9.20 -0.41
CA ALA A 331 -6.77 -8.95 -1.72
C ALA A 331 -5.32 -8.49 -1.54
N THR A 332 -4.56 -8.46 -2.62
CA THR A 332 -3.22 -7.90 -2.66
C THR A 332 -3.10 -6.86 -3.76
N THR A 333 -2.31 -5.82 -3.53
CA THR A 333 -1.92 -4.93 -4.62
C THR A 333 -1.02 -5.67 -5.60
N PRO A 334 -0.92 -5.21 -6.85
CA PRO A 334 0.17 -5.64 -7.72
C PRO A 334 1.52 -5.42 -7.03
N PRO A 335 2.50 -6.33 -7.23
CA PRO A 335 3.84 -6.13 -6.67
C PRO A 335 4.50 -4.88 -7.24
N SER A 336 5.18 -4.13 -6.37
CA SER A 336 6.01 -3.00 -6.74
C SER A 336 7.47 -3.32 -6.46
N LYS A 337 8.34 -3.14 -7.46
CA LYS A 337 9.73 -3.59 -7.45
C LYS A 337 10.68 -2.44 -7.75
N VAL A 338 11.83 -2.45 -7.08
CA VAL A 338 12.96 -1.58 -7.35
C VAL A 338 14.21 -2.40 -7.65
N TYR A 339 15.16 -1.79 -8.31
CA TYR A 339 16.37 -2.42 -8.82
C TYR A 339 17.59 -1.65 -8.35
N ASP A 340 18.60 -2.37 -7.84
CA ASP A 340 19.87 -1.79 -7.41
C ASP A 340 21.00 -2.32 -8.30
N TRP A 341 21.71 -1.39 -8.93
CA TRP A 341 22.81 -1.73 -9.83
C TRP A 341 24.14 -1.60 -9.11
N THR A 342 25.09 -2.41 -9.54
CA THR A 342 26.51 -2.24 -9.18
C THR A 342 27.37 -2.57 -10.39
N PHE A 343 28.53 -1.97 -10.47
CA PHE A 343 29.33 -1.95 -11.68
C PHE A 343 30.67 -2.65 -11.51
N LYS A 344 31.42 -2.73 -12.60
CA LYS A 344 32.77 -3.28 -12.61
C LYS A 344 33.69 -2.42 -13.46
N MET A 345 34.92 -2.35 -13.05
CA MET A 345 36.02 -1.72 -13.78
C MET A 345 37.00 -2.79 -14.24
N LYS A 346 37.53 -2.66 -15.46
CA LYS A 346 38.65 -3.44 -15.95
C LYS A 346 39.92 -2.62 -15.92
N ILE A 347 40.98 -3.17 -15.34
CA ILE A 347 42.31 -2.59 -15.35
C ILE A 347 43.19 -3.46 -16.30
N ASN A 348 43.83 -2.81 -17.24
CA ASN A 348 44.74 -3.48 -18.16
C ASN A 348 46.06 -2.68 -18.24
N LYS A 349 47.08 -3.12 -17.53
CA LYS A 349 48.41 -2.52 -17.58
C LYS A 349 49.15 -3.13 -18.77
N VAL A 350 49.58 -2.27 -19.70
CA VAL A 350 50.30 -2.67 -20.93
C VAL A 350 51.56 -1.83 -21.12
N ASP A 351 52.52 -2.38 -21.91
CA ASP A 351 53.65 -1.64 -22.41
C ASP A 351 53.28 -0.76 -23.63
N GLU A 352 54.25 -0.08 -24.19
CA GLU A 352 54.14 0.77 -25.39
C GLU A 352 53.63 0.03 -26.65
N ASN A 353 53.74 -1.30 -26.66
CA ASN A 353 53.27 -2.16 -27.74
C ASN A 353 51.93 -2.86 -27.44
N ASN A 354 51.20 -2.40 -26.43
CA ASN A 354 49.95 -2.99 -25.94
C ASN A 354 50.12 -4.43 -25.40
N LYS A 355 51.32 -4.86 -25.03
CA LYS A 355 51.57 -6.14 -24.39
C LYS A 355 51.31 -6.02 -22.87
N ALA A 356 50.57 -6.98 -22.31
CA ALA A 356 50.28 -7.00 -20.87
C ALA A 356 51.58 -7.01 -20.04
N LEU A 357 51.66 -6.07 -19.09
CA LEU A 357 52.72 -6.01 -18.09
C LEU A 357 52.27 -6.73 -16.82
N THR A 358 53.17 -7.52 -16.24
CA THR A 358 52.99 -8.21 -14.98
C THR A 358 53.92 -7.66 -13.90
N GLY A 359 53.58 -7.82 -12.62
CA GLY A 359 54.44 -7.44 -11.49
C GLY A 359 54.22 -6.02 -10.98
N ALA A 360 53.51 -5.13 -11.70
CA ALA A 360 53.08 -3.87 -11.14
C ALA A 360 51.96 -4.10 -10.10
N LYS A 361 51.90 -3.26 -9.10
CA LYS A 361 50.88 -3.30 -8.04
C LYS A 361 50.20 -1.97 -7.91
N PHE A 362 48.90 -2.02 -7.62
CA PHE A 362 48.04 -0.86 -7.48
C PHE A 362 47.23 -0.95 -6.19
N VAL A 363 46.77 0.19 -5.73
CA VAL A 363 45.77 0.33 -4.69
C VAL A 363 44.61 1.15 -5.21
N LEU A 364 43.42 0.92 -4.67
CA LEU A 364 42.20 1.65 -5.04
C LEU A 364 41.77 2.54 -3.89
N SER A 365 41.36 3.80 -4.21
CA SER A 365 40.90 4.79 -3.24
C SER A 365 39.74 5.61 -3.81
N LYS A 366 38.91 6.18 -2.95
CA LYS A 366 37.96 7.26 -3.30
C LYS A 366 38.60 8.66 -3.17
N LYS A 367 39.84 8.75 -2.72
CA LYS A 367 40.58 10.00 -2.50
C LYS A 367 41.50 10.31 -3.67
N GLY A 368 41.22 11.41 -4.38
CA GLY A 368 41.93 11.79 -5.61
C GLY A 368 43.31 12.40 -5.40
N ASP A 369 43.66 12.82 -4.20
CA ASP A 369 44.91 13.47 -3.84
C ASP A 369 45.81 12.60 -2.92
N LEU A 370 45.65 11.28 -2.97
CA LEU A 370 46.41 10.34 -2.15
C LEU A 370 47.90 10.40 -2.50
N ASN A 371 48.76 10.66 -1.53
CA ASN A 371 50.18 10.59 -1.69
C ASN A 371 50.66 9.14 -1.43
N VAL A 372 51.15 8.45 -2.46
CA VAL A 372 51.59 7.04 -2.36
C VAL A 372 52.71 6.85 -1.30
N ALA A 373 53.53 7.88 -1.05
CA ALA A 373 54.58 7.78 -0.04
C ALA A 373 54.00 7.64 1.39
N ASP A 374 52.82 8.17 1.64
CA ASP A 374 52.15 8.07 2.95
C ASP A 374 51.62 6.65 3.24
N LEU A 375 51.45 5.84 2.21
CA LEU A 375 51.05 4.42 2.35
C LEU A 375 52.17 3.54 2.94
N LYS A 376 53.40 4.04 2.97
CA LYS A 376 54.57 3.32 3.50
C LYS A 376 54.67 1.91 2.95
N CYS A 377 54.66 1.79 1.61
CA CYS A 377 54.77 0.51 0.92
C CYS A 377 56.15 -0.13 1.15
N GLY A 378 56.14 -1.45 1.33
CA GLY A 378 57.37 -2.25 1.31
C GLY A 378 57.98 -2.33 -0.09
N GLU A 379 59.16 -2.94 -0.22
CA GLU A 379 59.81 -3.18 -1.52
C GLU A 379 58.94 -4.03 -2.48
N ASP A 380 58.04 -4.80 -1.89
CA ASP A 380 57.04 -5.60 -2.60
C ASP A 380 55.85 -4.80 -3.08
N GLY A 381 55.75 -3.50 -2.78
CA GLY A 381 54.64 -2.62 -3.14
C GLY A 381 53.35 -2.81 -2.30
N VAL A 382 53.48 -3.49 -1.15
CA VAL A 382 52.33 -3.69 -0.24
C VAL A 382 52.25 -2.53 0.77
N PRO A 383 51.11 -1.82 0.86
CA PRO A 383 50.95 -0.71 1.80
C PRO A 383 50.86 -1.22 3.24
N THR A 384 51.47 -0.48 4.18
CA THR A 384 51.32 -0.69 5.63
C THR A 384 50.30 0.27 6.24
N VAL A 385 49.96 1.35 5.54
CA VAL A 385 48.91 2.29 5.89
C VAL A 385 47.78 2.15 4.87
N THR A 386 46.56 1.83 5.36
CA THR A 386 45.40 1.49 4.52
C THR A 386 44.16 2.35 4.75
N THR A 387 44.30 3.39 5.57
CA THR A 387 43.16 4.19 6.06
C THR A 387 42.28 4.78 4.96
N ASP A 388 42.88 5.21 3.84
CA ASP A 388 42.17 5.82 2.69
C ASP A 388 41.98 4.85 1.54
N LEU A 389 42.30 3.55 1.74
CA LEU A 389 42.23 2.53 0.69
C LEU A 389 40.96 1.72 0.76
N ILE A 390 40.48 1.26 -0.38
CA ILE A 390 39.37 0.35 -0.51
C ILE A 390 39.83 -1.08 -0.30
N GLY A 391 39.26 -1.77 0.68
CA GLY A 391 39.50 -3.20 0.89
C GLY A 391 38.86 -4.02 -0.22
N LEU A 392 39.58 -5.04 -0.65
CA LEU A 392 39.20 -5.92 -1.75
C LEU A 392 39.29 -7.38 -1.31
N VAL A 393 38.46 -8.23 -1.86
CA VAL A 393 38.55 -9.69 -1.72
C VAL A 393 38.86 -10.28 -3.09
N LYS A 394 39.91 -11.15 -3.15
CA LYS A 394 40.30 -11.83 -4.39
C LYS A 394 39.23 -12.86 -4.78
N ILE A 395 38.81 -12.82 -6.04
CA ILE A 395 37.88 -13.76 -6.66
C ILE A 395 38.48 -14.36 -7.93
N GLN A 396 37.78 -15.32 -8.55
CA GLN A 396 38.33 -16.05 -9.71
C GLN A 396 38.78 -15.13 -10.85
N ASP A 397 38.02 -14.05 -11.15
CA ASP A 397 38.24 -13.15 -12.29
C ASP A 397 38.85 -11.80 -11.89
N GLY A 398 39.47 -11.68 -10.71
CA GLY A 398 40.01 -10.44 -10.20
C GLY A 398 39.67 -10.17 -8.75
N TYR A 399 38.98 -9.06 -8.49
CA TYR A 399 38.64 -8.64 -7.14
C TYR A 399 37.18 -8.17 -7.07
N ARG A 400 36.60 -8.21 -5.89
CA ARG A 400 35.39 -7.47 -5.51
C ARG A 400 35.66 -6.55 -4.33
N ILE A 401 34.85 -5.55 -4.16
CA ILE A 401 34.86 -4.73 -2.94
C ILE A 401 34.59 -5.62 -1.72
N ALA A 402 35.37 -5.41 -0.66
CA ALA A 402 35.18 -6.08 0.62
C ALA A 402 33.94 -5.54 1.35
N THR A 403 33.28 -6.39 2.13
CA THR A 403 32.13 -6.06 2.97
C THR A 403 32.48 -6.25 4.44
N ALA A 404 31.68 -5.72 5.33
CA ALA A 404 31.84 -5.89 6.78
C ALA A 404 31.71 -7.36 7.25
N THR A 405 31.22 -8.26 6.38
CA THR A 405 31.09 -9.69 6.70
C THR A 405 32.25 -10.54 6.20
N ASP A 406 33.18 -9.95 5.45
CA ASP A 406 34.38 -10.65 5.02
C ASP A 406 35.40 -10.78 6.18
N ALA A 407 36.13 -11.88 6.24
CA ALA A 407 37.17 -12.06 7.24
C ALA A 407 38.35 -11.14 6.92
N ASP A 408 38.94 -10.50 7.94
CA ASP A 408 40.12 -9.62 7.75
C ASP A 408 41.28 -10.29 7.00
N ALA A 409 41.46 -11.60 7.18
CA ALA A 409 42.48 -12.38 6.51
C ALA A 409 42.28 -12.51 4.99
N ASP A 410 41.05 -12.33 4.50
CA ASP A 410 40.69 -12.41 3.08
C ASP A 410 40.77 -11.05 2.40
N ILE A 411 40.87 -9.96 3.17
CA ILE A 411 40.91 -8.59 2.67
C ILE A 411 42.34 -8.24 2.22
N THR A 412 42.44 -7.79 1.00
CA THR A 412 43.67 -7.20 0.44
C THR A 412 43.42 -5.77 0.00
N TYR A 413 44.46 -4.94 0.04
CA TYR A 413 44.43 -3.58 -0.50
C TYR A 413 45.24 -3.49 -1.81
N VAL A 414 45.84 -4.59 -2.24
CA VAL A 414 46.72 -4.66 -3.41
C VAL A 414 46.03 -5.35 -4.59
N ILE A 415 46.06 -4.66 -5.72
CA ILE A 415 45.65 -5.19 -7.03
C ILE A 415 46.93 -5.55 -7.81
N GLU A 416 47.10 -6.81 -8.17
CA GLU A 416 48.20 -7.26 -8.98
C GLU A 416 47.93 -6.98 -10.47
N ALA A 417 48.91 -6.40 -11.18
CA ALA A 417 48.79 -6.05 -12.59
C ALA A 417 48.50 -7.26 -13.49
N GLY A 418 47.75 -6.99 -14.54
CA GLY A 418 47.30 -7.94 -15.57
C GLY A 418 45.99 -7.45 -16.12
N ALA A 419 45.27 -8.31 -16.85
CA ALA A 419 43.86 -8.02 -17.19
C ALA A 419 42.96 -8.35 -15.98
N VAL A 420 42.72 -7.37 -15.13
CA VAL A 420 42.04 -7.53 -13.84
C VAL A 420 40.70 -6.84 -13.86
N THR A 421 39.69 -7.46 -13.26
CA THR A 421 38.37 -6.88 -13.06
C THR A 421 38.16 -6.59 -11.58
N ILE A 422 37.68 -5.40 -11.27
CA ILE A 422 37.17 -5.02 -9.93
C ILE A 422 35.66 -4.91 -10.02
N LYS A 423 34.94 -5.66 -9.18
CA LYS A 423 33.49 -5.76 -9.17
C LYS A 423 32.91 -5.10 -7.91
N GLY A 424 31.67 -4.59 -8.03
CA GLY A 424 30.94 -4.03 -6.91
C GLY A 424 31.14 -2.54 -6.72
N LEU A 425 31.36 -1.81 -7.79
CA LEU A 425 31.57 -0.37 -7.81
C LEU A 425 30.24 0.37 -8.00
N ASP A 426 30.19 1.58 -7.52
CA ASP A 426 29.14 2.57 -7.73
C ASP A 426 29.51 3.47 -8.93
N ASP A 427 28.56 3.86 -9.78
CA ASP A 427 28.85 4.68 -10.97
C ASP A 427 28.95 6.17 -10.66
N ALA A 428 28.33 6.64 -9.57
CA ALA A 428 28.37 8.03 -9.11
C ALA A 428 29.62 8.36 -8.28
N THR A 429 30.46 7.35 -7.99
CA THR A 429 31.67 7.51 -7.17
C THR A 429 32.93 7.53 -8.04
N ASP A 430 33.77 8.56 -7.85
CA ASP A 430 35.10 8.60 -8.43
C ASP A 430 36.03 7.61 -7.72
N TYR A 431 36.67 6.75 -8.49
CA TYR A 431 37.68 5.80 -8.03
C TYR A 431 39.03 6.13 -8.62
N TYR A 432 40.05 6.20 -7.76
CA TYR A 432 41.42 6.51 -8.13
C TYR A 432 42.30 5.32 -7.92
N LEU A 433 43.10 5.01 -8.96
CA LEU A 433 44.04 3.90 -8.97
C LEU A 433 45.46 4.42 -8.85
N TYR A 434 46.17 4.03 -7.81
CA TYR A 434 47.55 4.43 -7.56
C TYR A 434 48.51 3.26 -7.72
N GLU A 435 49.56 3.46 -8.49
CA GLU A 435 50.63 2.46 -8.69
C GLU A 435 51.56 2.51 -7.49
N THR A 436 51.79 1.37 -6.83
CA THR A 436 52.69 1.24 -5.67
C THR A 436 53.95 0.47 -5.98
N LYS A 437 54.00 -0.24 -7.13
CA LYS A 437 55.18 -0.97 -7.63
C LYS A 437 55.14 -1.10 -9.15
#